data_53947d5cf406760ba059cf40ced3a955
#
_entry.id   53947d5cf406760ba059cf40ced3a955
#
_cell.length_a   1.000
_cell.length_b   1.000
_cell.length_c   1.000
_cell.angle_alpha   90.00
_cell.angle_beta   90.00
_cell.angle_gamma   90.00
#
_symmetry.space_group_name_H-M   'P 1'
#
loop_
_entity.id
_entity.type
_entity.pdbx_description
1 polymer ?
#
loop_
_entity_poly.entity_id
_entity_poly.type
_entity_poly.pdbx_seq_one_letter_code
_entity_poly.pdbx_strand_id
1 'polypeptide(L)'
;MLSMSELDRFTDLAFMQGDFKKVNTSPSQTALSNWMWFIKYPLCLHLNFKPESPSISFKSGTAVHQYFQNILTGKMKIGDVEKQYKLMLDNFTFIEKEKVKGQFILKIIKKMVENHLQMLMEISGNYMKDWEVEVSFSNWYNDKYMGQTLNLATEGAIDCRNQPLKIFTEHKNRFPTVYLSSAKKHKGKEVWNSRKPSKLKSPQFTHNLAMAVYSQHLGKEYQPAILYCDEDGVLLFNQHNCEELTQEGLKYYFNKFIQINIQRQEMLRMADGSIKKLACMVGVDWSEIKRSKDNIFLAHIQEEDMQKMERFYDGL
;
A
#
# COMPACT_ATOMS: atom_id res chain seq x y z
N MET A 1 0.85 -15.88 26.90
CA MET A 1 -0.53 -16.04 27.40
C MET A 1 -1.31 -14.85 26.93
N LEU A 2 -2.38 -15.07 26.18
CA LEU A 2 -3.28 -13.99 25.73
C LEU A 2 -3.97 -13.38 26.96
N SER A 3 -4.18 -12.08 26.98
CA SER A 3 -4.96 -11.42 28.03
C SER A 3 -6.44 -11.84 27.97
N MET A 4 -7.17 -11.74 29.10
CA MET A 4 -8.62 -12.02 29.11
C MET A 4 -9.39 -11.22 28.06
N SER A 5 -8.98 -9.96 27.78
CA SER A 5 -9.56 -9.15 26.72
C SER A 5 -9.28 -9.66 25.30
N GLU A 6 -8.20 -10.38 25.08
CA GLU A 6 -7.88 -11.03 23.81
C GLU A 6 -8.67 -12.34 23.66
N LEU A 7 -8.89 -13.09 24.76
CA LEU A 7 -9.74 -14.27 24.76
C LEU A 7 -11.23 -13.95 24.49
N ASP A 8 -11.75 -12.86 25.07
CA ASP A 8 -13.12 -12.41 24.82
C ASP A 8 -13.33 -12.03 23.35
N ARG A 9 -12.30 -11.47 22.70
CA ARG A 9 -12.33 -11.15 21.27
C ARG A 9 -12.33 -12.39 20.37
N PHE A 10 -11.65 -13.47 20.76
CA PHE A 10 -11.68 -14.73 20.02
C PHE A 10 -13.07 -15.39 20.05
N THR A 11 -13.83 -15.23 21.13
CA THR A 11 -15.22 -15.72 21.21
C THR A 11 -16.16 -14.89 20.33
N ASP A 12 -15.94 -13.57 20.22
CA ASP A 12 -16.68 -12.69 19.32
C ASP A 12 -16.36 -12.90 17.83
N LEU A 13 -15.26 -13.59 17.51
CA LEU A 13 -14.85 -13.93 16.15
C LEU A 13 -15.48 -15.24 15.63
N ALA A 14 -16.55 -15.73 16.24
CA ALA A 14 -17.25 -16.93 15.77
C ALA A 14 -17.70 -16.80 14.28
N PHE A 15 -17.97 -15.57 13.79
CA PHE A 15 -18.25 -15.30 12.39
C PHE A 15 -17.04 -15.39 11.45
N MET A 16 -15.81 -15.39 11.99
CA MET A 16 -14.56 -15.56 11.22
C MET A 16 -14.28 -17.04 10.91
N GLN A 17 -15.31 -17.84 10.78
CA GLN A 17 -15.27 -19.23 10.35
C GLN A 17 -15.41 -19.35 8.81
N GLY A 18 -15.17 -20.54 8.30
CA GLY A 18 -15.29 -20.80 6.86
C GLY A 18 -14.35 -19.94 6.02
N ASP A 19 -14.92 -19.19 5.08
CA ASP A 19 -14.19 -18.37 4.11
C ASP A 19 -13.47 -17.16 4.75
N PHE A 20 -13.84 -16.77 5.96
CA PHE A 20 -13.33 -15.54 6.59
C PHE A 20 -12.24 -15.74 7.64
N LYS A 21 -11.85 -16.97 7.94
CA LYS A 21 -10.90 -17.31 9.03
C LYS A 21 -9.52 -16.63 8.95
N LYS A 22 -9.17 -16.04 7.80
CA LYS A 22 -7.90 -15.35 7.58
C LYS A 22 -8.06 -13.85 7.28
N VAL A 23 -9.25 -13.30 7.46
CA VAL A 23 -9.47 -11.87 7.19
C VAL A 23 -8.87 -11.05 8.32
N ASN A 24 -7.98 -10.14 7.96
CA ASN A 24 -7.41 -9.12 8.82
C ASN A 24 -7.70 -7.74 8.24
N THR A 25 -7.21 -6.68 8.85
CA THR A 25 -7.29 -5.33 8.32
C THR A 25 -5.92 -4.66 8.29
N SER A 26 -5.77 -3.68 7.41
CA SER A 26 -4.59 -2.84 7.31
C SER A 26 -4.97 -1.48 6.71
N PRO A 27 -4.12 -0.44 6.86
CA PRO A 27 -4.39 0.86 6.25
C PRO A 27 -4.59 0.80 4.73
N SER A 28 -3.80 -0.01 4.03
CA SER A 28 -3.90 -0.18 2.58
C SER A 28 -5.21 -0.87 2.15
N GLN A 29 -5.68 -1.85 2.91
CA GLN A 29 -6.98 -2.48 2.70
C GLN A 29 -8.13 -1.48 2.93
N THR A 30 -8.04 -0.72 4.03
CA THR A 30 -9.08 0.23 4.45
C THR A 30 -9.33 1.32 3.42
N ALA A 31 -8.30 1.75 2.70
CA ALA A 31 -8.42 2.79 1.68
C ALA A 31 -9.13 2.34 0.40
N LEU A 32 -9.35 1.05 0.20
CA LEU A 32 -10.08 0.52 -0.95
C LEU A 32 -11.60 0.75 -0.81
N SER A 33 -12.30 0.88 -1.92
CA SER A 33 -13.76 0.75 -1.92
C SER A 33 -14.17 -0.65 -1.46
N ASN A 34 -15.41 -0.83 -0.97
CA ASN A 34 -15.84 -2.12 -0.45
C ASN A 34 -15.75 -3.25 -1.49
N TRP A 35 -16.07 -2.98 -2.77
CA TRP A 35 -15.97 -3.98 -3.82
C TRP A 35 -14.51 -4.33 -4.16
N MET A 36 -13.59 -3.35 -4.21
CA MET A 36 -12.15 -3.62 -4.42
C MET A 36 -11.56 -4.39 -3.24
N TRP A 37 -11.93 -4.04 -2.01
CA TRP A 37 -11.55 -4.78 -0.83
C TRP A 37 -12.05 -6.22 -0.88
N PHE A 38 -13.34 -6.42 -1.23
CA PHE A 38 -13.94 -7.74 -1.35
C PHE A 38 -13.19 -8.62 -2.36
N ILE A 39 -12.95 -8.11 -3.58
CA ILE A 39 -12.24 -8.87 -4.61
C ILE A 39 -10.82 -9.18 -4.19
N LYS A 40 -10.10 -8.19 -3.70
CA LYS A 40 -8.66 -8.30 -3.42
C LYS A 40 -8.34 -9.19 -2.22
N TYR A 41 -9.22 -9.28 -1.26
CA TYR A 41 -8.96 -9.99 -0.01
C TYR A 41 -9.93 -11.16 0.19
N PRO A 42 -11.20 -11.01 0.57
CA PRO A 42 -12.07 -12.15 0.80
C PRO A 42 -12.19 -13.10 -0.40
N LEU A 43 -12.47 -12.58 -1.59
CA LEU A 43 -12.67 -13.40 -2.77
C LEU A 43 -11.39 -14.08 -3.26
N CYS A 44 -10.26 -13.35 -3.26
CA CYS A 44 -8.97 -13.94 -3.61
C CYS A 44 -8.56 -15.07 -2.66
N LEU A 45 -8.81 -14.92 -1.35
CA LEU A 45 -8.57 -15.97 -0.36
C LEU A 45 -9.45 -17.19 -0.61
N HIS A 46 -10.74 -16.98 -0.89
CA HIS A 46 -11.70 -18.04 -1.18
C HIS A 46 -11.33 -18.81 -2.45
N LEU A 47 -11.02 -18.10 -3.54
CA LEU A 47 -10.65 -18.72 -4.82
C LEU A 47 -9.18 -19.15 -4.89
N ASN A 48 -8.42 -18.95 -3.80
CA ASN A 48 -7.02 -19.34 -3.65
C ASN A 48 -6.10 -18.79 -4.73
N PHE A 49 -6.21 -17.50 -5.04
CA PHE A 49 -5.24 -16.83 -5.90
C PHE A 49 -4.77 -15.50 -5.30
N LYS A 50 -3.64 -15.01 -5.79
CA LYS A 50 -3.12 -13.67 -5.48
C LYS A 50 -3.09 -12.88 -6.78
N PRO A 51 -3.79 -11.75 -6.87
CA PRO A 51 -3.63 -10.88 -8.02
C PRO A 51 -2.20 -10.35 -8.01
N GLU A 52 -1.41 -10.81 -8.95
CA GLU A 52 -0.10 -10.22 -9.17
C GLU A 52 -0.28 -8.84 -9.80
N SER A 53 0.45 -7.84 -9.30
CA SER A 53 0.59 -6.57 -9.99
C SER A 53 1.93 -6.57 -10.74
N PRO A 54 1.97 -6.91 -12.03
CA PRO A 54 3.18 -6.85 -12.85
C PRO A 54 3.54 -5.42 -13.26
N SER A 55 2.84 -4.40 -12.74
CA SER A 55 3.16 -3.00 -12.98
C SER A 55 4.60 -2.72 -12.60
N ILE A 56 5.38 -2.24 -13.56
CA ILE A 56 6.78 -1.86 -13.32
C ILE A 56 6.89 -0.79 -12.22
N SER A 57 5.89 0.09 -12.08
CA SER A 57 5.87 1.09 -11.01
C SER A 57 5.82 0.44 -9.62
N PHE A 58 4.99 -0.59 -9.46
CA PHE A 58 4.91 -1.32 -8.19
C PHE A 58 6.21 -2.05 -7.89
N LYS A 59 6.74 -2.81 -8.85
CA LYS A 59 8.02 -3.53 -8.70
C LYS A 59 9.18 -2.56 -8.44
N SER A 60 9.22 -1.42 -9.12
CA SER A 60 10.23 -0.39 -8.88
C SER A 60 10.09 0.27 -7.51
N GLY A 61 8.87 0.51 -7.05
CA GLY A 61 8.61 1.02 -5.70
C GLY A 61 9.17 0.09 -4.64
N THR A 62 8.85 -1.20 -4.73
CA THR A 62 9.39 -2.24 -3.84
C THR A 62 10.92 -2.30 -3.93
N ALA A 63 11.50 -2.22 -5.14
CA ALA A 63 12.95 -2.25 -5.33
C ALA A 63 13.64 -1.05 -4.67
N VAL A 64 13.12 0.18 -4.84
CA VAL A 64 13.67 1.38 -4.17
C VAL A 64 13.65 1.21 -2.66
N HIS A 65 12.52 0.76 -2.09
CA HIS A 65 12.42 0.48 -0.64
C HIS A 65 13.49 -0.51 -0.20
N GLN A 66 13.57 -1.65 -0.86
CA GLN A 66 14.53 -2.69 -0.52
C GLN A 66 15.99 -2.19 -0.63
N TYR A 67 16.30 -1.36 -1.65
CA TYR A 67 17.66 -0.88 -1.86
C TYR A 67 18.06 0.12 -0.78
N PHE A 68 17.26 1.13 -0.47
CA PHE A 68 17.66 2.08 0.59
C PHE A 68 17.72 1.40 1.97
N GLN A 69 16.82 0.47 2.27
CA GLN A 69 16.86 -0.33 3.51
C GLN A 69 18.12 -1.20 3.59
N ASN A 70 18.50 -1.88 2.50
CA ASN A 70 19.73 -2.65 2.44
C ASN A 70 20.99 -1.79 2.59
N ILE A 71 20.95 -0.54 2.10
CA ILE A 71 22.05 0.40 2.28
C ILE A 71 22.11 0.89 3.73
N LEU A 72 20.97 1.25 4.33
CA LEU A 72 20.89 1.64 5.75
C LEU A 72 21.42 0.55 6.68
N THR A 73 21.13 -0.71 6.36
CA THR A 73 21.57 -1.87 7.16
C THR A 73 22.95 -2.41 6.76
N GLY A 74 23.67 -1.75 5.85
CA GLY A 74 25.00 -2.15 5.40
C GLY A 74 25.07 -3.39 4.50
N LYS A 75 23.92 -3.91 4.05
CA LYS A 75 23.84 -5.11 3.19
C LYS A 75 24.09 -4.82 1.71
N MET A 76 24.08 -3.56 1.30
CA MET A 76 24.25 -3.14 -0.09
C MET A 76 24.98 -1.79 -0.17
N LYS A 77 25.70 -1.56 -1.25
CA LYS A 77 26.32 -0.26 -1.55
C LYS A 77 25.47 0.51 -2.57
N ILE A 78 25.49 1.83 -2.49
CA ILE A 78 24.75 2.70 -3.44
C ILE A 78 25.17 2.46 -4.90
N GLY A 79 26.42 2.09 -5.15
CA GLY A 79 26.94 1.75 -6.48
C GLY A 79 26.31 0.51 -7.12
N ASP A 80 25.67 -0.35 -6.32
CA ASP A 80 25.08 -1.60 -6.83
C ASP A 80 23.61 -1.42 -7.30
N VAL A 81 22.99 -0.29 -7.00
CA VAL A 81 21.54 -0.05 -7.23
C VAL A 81 21.16 -0.27 -8.69
N GLU A 82 21.85 0.37 -9.63
CA GLU A 82 21.52 0.27 -11.07
C GLU A 82 21.67 -1.17 -11.58
N LYS A 83 22.74 -1.85 -11.15
CA LYS A 83 23.00 -3.25 -11.53
C LYS A 83 21.87 -4.16 -11.02
N GLN A 84 21.47 -4.03 -9.75
CA GLN A 84 20.42 -4.83 -9.15
C GLN A 84 19.04 -4.55 -9.81
N TYR A 85 18.77 -3.28 -10.10
CA TYR A 85 17.53 -2.92 -10.78
C TYR A 85 17.49 -3.48 -12.22
N LYS A 86 18.60 -3.43 -12.96
CA LYS A 86 18.71 -4.04 -14.28
C LYS A 86 18.45 -5.54 -14.23
N LEU A 87 19.04 -6.25 -13.27
CA LEU A 87 18.75 -7.68 -13.07
C LEU A 87 17.25 -7.94 -12.78
N MET A 88 16.60 -7.08 -12.01
CA MET A 88 15.16 -7.19 -11.77
C MET A 88 14.39 -7.00 -13.08
N LEU A 89 14.72 -6.01 -13.91
CA LEU A 89 14.07 -5.81 -15.21
C LEU A 89 14.23 -7.01 -16.15
N ASP A 90 15.41 -7.60 -16.18
CA ASP A 90 15.73 -8.73 -17.07
C ASP A 90 15.00 -10.02 -16.65
N ASN A 91 14.63 -10.14 -15.35
CA ASN A 91 13.94 -11.30 -14.80
C ASN A 91 12.41 -11.24 -14.89
N PHE A 92 11.84 -10.14 -15.34
CA PHE A 92 10.38 -9.99 -15.45
C PHE A 92 9.92 -9.79 -16.88
N THR A 93 8.85 -10.49 -17.24
CA THR A 93 8.17 -10.28 -18.53
C THR A 93 7.14 -9.16 -18.39
N PHE A 94 7.38 -8.06 -19.08
CA PHE A 94 6.49 -6.91 -19.12
C PHE A 94 5.96 -6.67 -20.54
N ILE A 95 4.77 -6.06 -20.64
CA ILE A 95 4.30 -5.48 -21.91
C ILE A 95 5.23 -4.33 -22.34
N GLU A 96 5.25 -4.01 -23.63
CA GLU A 96 6.21 -3.03 -24.19
C GLU A 96 6.23 -1.68 -23.46
N LYS A 97 5.06 -1.11 -23.19
CA LYS A 97 4.93 0.14 -22.41
C LYS A 97 5.62 0.05 -21.04
N GLU A 98 5.48 -1.06 -20.34
CA GLU A 98 6.09 -1.28 -19.02
C GLU A 98 7.61 -1.45 -19.13
N LYS A 99 8.10 -2.16 -20.16
CA LYS A 99 9.53 -2.27 -20.46
C LYS A 99 10.16 -0.90 -20.69
N VAL A 100 9.54 -0.09 -21.55
CA VAL A 100 10.00 1.27 -21.83
C VAL A 100 10.02 2.11 -20.54
N LYS A 101 8.97 2.04 -19.74
CA LYS A 101 8.91 2.72 -18.45
C LYS A 101 10.02 2.26 -17.51
N GLY A 102 10.31 0.96 -17.48
CA GLY A 102 11.43 0.39 -16.72
C GLY A 102 12.78 1.00 -17.10
N GLN A 103 13.01 1.22 -18.40
CA GLN A 103 14.23 1.86 -18.89
C GLN A 103 14.33 3.36 -18.48
N PHE A 104 13.21 4.08 -18.43
CA PHE A 104 13.21 5.44 -17.88
C PHE A 104 13.53 5.43 -16.38
N ILE A 105 12.95 4.50 -15.62
CA ILE A 105 13.19 4.37 -14.19
C ILE A 105 14.65 3.96 -13.90
N LEU A 106 15.26 3.08 -14.72
CA LEU A 106 16.65 2.69 -14.57
C LEU A 106 17.61 3.88 -14.53
N LYS A 107 17.32 4.94 -15.31
CA LYS A 107 18.13 6.15 -15.35
C LYS A 107 18.08 7.00 -14.08
N ILE A 108 17.03 6.84 -13.28
CA ILE A 108 16.76 7.69 -12.11
C ILE A 108 16.77 6.93 -10.79
N ILE A 109 16.75 5.59 -10.80
CA ILE A 109 16.51 4.78 -9.61
C ILE A 109 17.57 4.99 -8.53
N LYS A 110 18.85 5.10 -8.92
CA LYS A 110 19.94 5.38 -8.00
C LYS A 110 19.73 6.73 -7.31
N LYS A 111 19.38 7.76 -8.09
CA LYS A 111 19.10 9.10 -7.57
C LYS A 111 17.91 9.10 -6.60
N MET A 112 16.87 8.32 -6.87
CA MET A 112 15.74 8.18 -5.95
C MET A 112 16.16 7.54 -4.62
N VAL A 113 16.99 6.50 -4.64
CA VAL A 113 17.54 5.90 -3.42
C VAL A 113 18.41 6.90 -2.65
N GLU A 114 19.28 7.65 -3.32
CA GLU A 114 20.08 8.72 -2.72
C GLU A 114 19.22 9.80 -2.09
N ASN A 115 18.14 10.22 -2.76
CA ASN A 115 17.20 11.22 -2.24
C ASN A 115 16.53 10.74 -0.94
N HIS A 116 16.10 9.48 -0.85
CA HIS A 116 15.57 8.91 0.40
C HIS A 116 16.59 8.94 1.54
N LEU A 117 17.82 8.48 1.26
CA LEU A 117 18.89 8.45 2.26
C LEU A 117 19.27 9.86 2.74
N GLN A 118 19.38 10.81 1.81
CA GLN A 118 19.66 12.21 2.13
C GLN A 118 18.56 12.81 3.03
N MET A 119 17.30 12.57 2.70
CA MET A 119 16.19 13.10 3.50
C MET A 119 16.15 12.49 4.91
N LEU A 120 16.40 11.19 5.07
CA LEU A 120 16.54 10.58 6.39
C LEU A 120 17.68 11.20 7.20
N MET A 121 18.81 11.50 6.53
CA MET A 121 19.95 12.18 7.13
C MET A 121 19.58 13.60 7.60
N GLU A 122 18.85 14.35 6.77
CA GLU A 122 18.39 15.70 7.11
C GLU A 122 17.42 15.69 8.29
N ILE A 123 16.43 14.79 8.28
CA ILE A 123 15.45 14.64 9.37
C ILE A 123 16.11 14.24 10.69
N SER A 124 17.14 13.41 10.64
CA SER A 124 17.86 12.93 11.83
C SER A 124 19.04 13.81 12.28
N GLY A 125 19.22 14.98 11.67
CA GLY A 125 20.36 15.84 11.97
C GLY A 125 21.72 15.17 11.72
N ASN A 126 21.84 14.43 10.60
CA ASN A 126 22.99 13.62 10.20
C ASN A 126 23.22 12.34 11.05
N TYR A 127 22.23 11.91 11.83
CA TYR A 127 22.34 10.76 12.72
C TYR A 127 21.66 9.52 12.10
N MET A 128 22.41 8.73 11.34
CA MET A 128 21.86 7.63 10.51
C MET A 128 21.79 6.28 11.22
N LYS A 129 22.50 6.07 12.30
CA LYS A 129 22.73 4.72 12.86
C LYS A 129 21.52 4.09 13.56
N ASP A 130 20.54 4.87 14.00
CA ASP A 130 19.42 4.38 14.82
C ASP A 130 18.11 4.26 14.03
N TRP A 131 18.20 4.24 12.71
CA TRP A 131 17.03 3.94 11.88
C TRP A 131 16.77 2.43 11.83
N GLU A 132 15.61 2.04 12.28
CA GLU A 132 15.04 0.70 12.09
C GLU A 132 14.18 0.70 10.83
N VAL A 133 14.19 -0.40 10.08
CA VAL A 133 13.45 -0.55 8.82
C VAL A 133 12.44 -1.69 8.91
N GLU A 134 11.31 -1.57 8.20
CA GLU A 134 10.24 -2.57 8.15
C GLU A 134 9.77 -3.01 9.54
N VAL A 135 9.43 -2.03 10.39
CA VAL A 135 8.96 -2.31 11.74
C VAL A 135 7.53 -2.84 11.71
N SER A 136 7.41 -4.17 11.64
CA SER A 136 6.13 -4.86 11.59
C SER A 136 5.39 -4.82 12.92
N PHE A 137 4.06 -4.73 12.86
CA PHE A 137 3.19 -4.83 14.02
C PHE A 137 1.89 -5.57 13.70
N SER A 138 1.29 -6.10 14.76
CA SER A 138 -0.07 -6.62 14.77
C SER A 138 -0.74 -6.13 16.05
N ASN A 139 -1.82 -5.39 15.92
CA ASN A 139 -2.49 -4.74 17.04
C ASN A 139 -4.00 -4.97 17.03
N TRP A 140 -4.57 -4.92 18.24
CA TRP A 140 -6.01 -4.90 18.49
C TRP A 140 -6.38 -3.57 19.10
N TYR A 141 -7.36 -2.87 18.51
CA TYR A 141 -7.81 -1.58 19.01
C TYR A 141 -9.12 -1.71 19.78
N ASN A 142 -9.21 -1.00 20.91
CA ASN A 142 -10.42 -0.96 21.75
C ASN A 142 -11.37 0.17 21.39
N ASP A 143 -11.02 0.93 20.36
CA ASP A 143 -11.83 2.05 19.90
C ASP A 143 -13.17 1.57 19.35
N LYS A 144 -14.22 2.35 19.66
CA LYS A 144 -15.60 2.01 19.29
C LYS A 144 -16.13 2.95 18.24
N TYR A 145 -16.92 2.40 17.34
CA TYR A 145 -17.76 3.17 16.43
C TYR A 145 -19.21 2.68 16.55
N MET A 146 -20.14 3.58 16.84
CA MET A 146 -21.57 3.25 17.08
C MET A 146 -21.76 2.14 18.14
N GLY A 147 -20.96 2.16 19.18
CA GLY A 147 -21.03 1.18 20.28
C GLY A 147 -20.32 -0.16 20.01
N GLN A 148 -19.85 -0.40 18.79
CA GLN A 148 -19.16 -1.62 18.39
C GLN A 148 -17.64 -1.46 18.47
N THR A 149 -16.93 -2.52 18.84
CA THR A 149 -15.47 -2.59 18.87
C THR A 149 -14.95 -3.29 17.61
N LEU A 150 -13.80 -2.84 17.10
CA LEU A 150 -13.11 -3.53 16.01
C LEU A 150 -12.46 -4.82 16.53
N ASN A 151 -12.98 -5.96 16.10
CA ASN A 151 -12.51 -7.30 16.48
C ASN A 151 -11.64 -7.97 15.40
N LEU A 152 -11.13 -7.19 14.44
CA LEU A 152 -10.16 -7.65 13.46
C LEU A 152 -8.76 -7.17 13.85
N ALA A 153 -7.78 -8.05 13.80
CA ALA A 153 -6.38 -7.67 13.98
C ALA A 153 -5.97 -6.66 12.89
N THR A 154 -5.28 -5.60 13.30
CA THR A 154 -4.71 -4.62 12.39
C THR A 154 -3.23 -4.91 12.20
N GLU A 155 -2.84 -5.21 10.98
CA GLU A 155 -1.46 -5.52 10.62
C GLU A 155 -0.86 -4.42 9.76
N GLY A 156 0.43 -4.19 9.91
CA GLY A 156 1.17 -3.23 9.12
C GLY A 156 2.67 -3.33 9.34
N ALA A 157 3.40 -2.57 8.52
CA ALA A 157 4.84 -2.36 8.68
C ALA A 157 5.13 -0.87 8.46
N ILE A 158 5.90 -0.29 9.35
CA ILE A 158 6.39 1.09 9.28
C ILE A 158 7.68 1.07 8.49
N ASP A 159 7.79 1.85 7.42
CA ASP A 159 8.94 1.82 6.51
C ASP A 159 10.25 2.11 7.26
N CYS A 160 10.28 3.19 8.08
CA CYS A 160 11.41 3.49 8.94
C CYS A 160 10.98 4.12 10.28
N ARG A 161 11.71 3.78 11.34
CA ARG A 161 11.55 4.37 12.67
C ARG A 161 12.90 4.73 13.27
N ASN A 162 12.99 5.92 13.86
CA ASN A 162 14.12 6.33 14.69
C ASN A 162 13.62 6.47 16.14
N GLN A 163 13.92 5.48 16.97
CA GLN A 163 13.39 5.40 18.34
C GLN A 163 13.96 6.50 19.27
N PRO A 164 15.28 6.82 19.24
CA PRO A 164 15.82 7.91 20.04
C PRO A 164 15.22 9.29 19.72
N LEU A 165 15.00 9.59 18.45
CA LEU A 165 14.44 10.86 17.99
C LEU A 165 12.91 10.91 18.04
N LYS A 166 12.27 9.78 18.31
CA LYS A 166 10.80 9.64 18.26
C LYS A 166 10.21 10.09 16.93
N ILE A 167 10.81 9.64 15.82
CA ILE A 167 10.36 9.93 14.45
C ILE A 167 10.05 8.61 13.75
N PHE A 168 8.98 8.59 12.96
CA PHE A 168 8.72 7.51 12.02
C PHE A 168 8.36 8.06 10.65
N THR A 169 8.71 7.31 9.61
CA THR A 169 8.54 7.76 8.23
C THR A 169 7.87 6.71 7.36
N GLU A 170 7.06 7.18 6.42
CA GLU A 170 6.46 6.42 5.33
C GLU A 170 7.05 6.90 4.01
N HIS A 171 7.56 5.99 3.20
CA HIS A 171 8.26 6.31 1.96
C HIS A 171 7.44 5.96 0.73
N LYS A 172 7.23 6.92 -0.15
CA LYS A 172 6.44 6.74 -1.38
C LYS A 172 7.24 7.17 -2.60
N ASN A 173 7.31 6.29 -3.59
CA ASN A 173 8.02 6.53 -4.83
C ASN A 173 7.05 7.02 -5.92
N ARG A 174 7.46 8.01 -6.68
CA ARG A 174 6.71 8.64 -7.75
C ARG A 174 7.47 8.56 -9.05
N PHE A 175 7.02 7.67 -9.93
CA PHE A 175 7.67 7.40 -11.20
C PHE A 175 7.06 8.20 -12.35
N PRO A 176 7.84 8.49 -13.41
CA PRO A 176 7.32 9.17 -14.59
C PRO A 176 6.23 8.34 -15.28
N THR A 177 5.30 9.03 -15.91
CA THR A 177 4.33 8.41 -16.81
C THR A 177 4.89 8.39 -18.23
N VAL A 178 4.85 7.22 -18.89
CA VAL A 178 5.29 7.06 -20.27
C VAL A 178 4.10 7.01 -21.24
N TYR A 179 4.26 7.57 -22.42
CA TYR A 179 3.24 7.63 -23.47
C TYR A 179 3.87 7.66 -24.86
N LEU A 180 3.13 7.14 -25.86
CA LEU A 180 3.53 7.25 -27.26
C LEU A 180 3.36 8.68 -27.76
N SER A 181 4.36 9.18 -28.45
CA SER A 181 4.28 10.50 -29.09
C SER A 181 3.30 10.47 -30.26
N SER A 182 2.31 11.36 -30.23
CA SER A 182 1.38 11.57 -31.34
C SER A 182 1.90 12.55 -32.41
N ALA A 183 3.14 13.04 -32.29
CA ALA A 183 3.67 14.05 -33.20
C ALA A 183 3.84 13.49 -34.61
N LYS A 184 3.28 14.19 -35.61
CA LYS A 184 3.34 13.85 -37.06
C LYS A 184 4.76 13.65 -37.60
N LYS A 185 5.78 14.28 -36.97
CA LYS A 185 7.20 14.14 -37.33
C LYS A 185 7.78 12.74 -37.08
N HIS A 186 7.08 11.90 -36.34
CA HIS A 186 7.49 10.53 -36.01
C HIS A 186 6.76 9.47 -36.85
N LYS A 187 6.20 9.83 -38.03
CA LYS A 187 5.51 8.88 -38.90
C LYS A 187 6.36 7.62 -39.15
N GLY A 188 5.80 6.45 -38.80
CA GLY A 188 6.43 5.15 -38.99
C GLY A 188 7.43 4.74 -37.93
N LYS A 189 7.64 5.53 -36.84
CA LYS A 189 8.48 5.15 -35.71
C LYS A 189 7.72 5.35 -34.39
N GLU A 190 7.69 4.35 -33.54
CA GLU A 190 7.22 4.48 -32.18
C GLU A 190 8.24 5.27 -31.36
N VAL A 191 7.85 6.48 -30.92
CA VAL A 191 8.66 7.33 -30.07
C VAL A 191 7.97 7.47 -28.73
N TRP A 192 8.58 6.92 -27.68
CA TRP A 192 8.10 7.00 -26.32
C TRP A 192 8.67 8.23 -25.63
N ASN A 193 7.79 8.97 -24.96
CA ASN A 193 8.13 10.09 -24.10
C ASN A 193 7.75 9.81 -22.65
N SER A 194 8.35 10.57 -21.74
CA SER A 194 7.99 10.53 -20.32
C SER A 194 7.54 11.91 -19.83
N ARG A 195 6.67 11.91 -18.82
CA ARG A 195 6.26 13.09 -18.09
C ARG A 195 6.44 12.85 -16.59
N LYS A 196 7.06 13.83 -15.93
CA LYS A 196 7.24 13.82 -14.48
C LYS A 196 5.90 13.74 -13.74
N PRO A 197 5.88 13.15 -12.51
CA PRO A 197 4.70 13.16 -11.67
C PRO A 197 4.27 14.60 -11.35
N SER A 198 2.95 14.84 -11.29
CA SER A 198 2.41 16.14 -10.86
C SER A 198 2.75 16.40 -9.38
N LYS A 199 3.03 17.64 -9.00
CA LYS A 199 3.27 18.00 -7.60
C LYS A 199 2.04 17.69 -6.74
N LEU A 200 2.27 17.09 -5.56
CA LEU A 200 1.24 16.88 -4.55
C LEU A 200 1.11 18.12 -3.68
N LYS A 201 -0.12 18.45 -3.33
CA LYS A 201 -0.44 19.53 -2.38
C LYS A 201 -0.59 19.00 -0.94
N SER A 202 -1.03 17.75 -0.81
CA SER A 202 -1.20 17.04 0.47
C SER A 202 -0.96 15.55 0.26
N PRO A 203 -0.74 14.78 1.33
CA PRO A 203 -0.64 13.33 1.25
C PRO A 203 -1.94 12.69 0.76
N GLN A 204 -1.81 11.51 0.16
CA GLN A 204 -2.98 10.74 -0.27
C GLN A 204 -3.71 10.15 0.93
N PHE A 205 -5.04 10.01 0.80
CA PHE A 205 -5.92 9.45 1.84
C PHE A 205 -5.39 8.12 2.43
N THR A 206 -4.93 7.20 1.56
CA THR A 206 -4.35 5.91 1.97
C THR A 206 -3.15 6.08 2.90
N HIS A 207 -2.29 7.05 2.60
CA HIS A 207 -1.08 7.29 3.38
C HIS A 207 -1.41 7.98 4.70
N ASN A 208 -2.41 8.87 4.73
CA ASN A 208 -2.91 9.47 5.97
C ASN A 208 -3.50 8.41 6.91
N LEU A 209 -4.24 7.41 6.39
CA LEU A 209 -4.71 6.27 7.17
C LEU A 209 -3.54 5.47 7.77
N ALA A 210 -2.50 5.22 6.96
CA ALA A 210 -1.31 4.50 7.43
C ALA A 210 -0.62 5.25 8.57
N MET A 211 -0.37 6.55 8.39
CA MET A 211 0.27 7.39 9.42
C MET A 211 -0.54 7.44 10.72
N ALA A 212 -1.87 7.51 10.61
CA ALA A 212 -2.75 7.52 11.76
C ALA A 212 -2.69 6.21 12.56
N VAL A 213 -2.70 5.06 11.86
CA VAL A 213 -2.58 3.74 12.48
C VAL A 213 -1.19 3.54 13.10
N TYR A 214 -0.13 3.96 12.42
CA TYR A 214 1.24 3.87 12.93
C TYR A 214 1.45 4.76 14.16
N SER A 215 0.92 6.00 14.14
CA SER A 215 0.95 6.90 15.30
C SER A 215 0.21 6.31 16.51
N GLN A 216 -0.94 5.68 16.28
CA GLN A 216 -1.68 5.01 17.35
C GLN A 216 -0.92 3.79 17.92
N HIS A 217 -0.17 3.08 17.06
CA HIS A 217 0.67 1.96 17.49
C HIS A 217 1.90 2.41 18.29
N LEU A 218 2.61 3.43 17.82
CA LEU A 218 3.87 3.90 18.39
C LEU A 218 3.69 4.79 19.63
N GLY A 219 2.57 5.54 19.72
CA GLY A 219 2.32 6.54 20.74
C GLY A 219 2.45 7.98 20.24
N LYS A 220 1.82 8.89 20.98
CA LYS A 220 1.70 10.31 20.59
C LYS A 220 3.02 11.09 20.61
N GLU A 221 4.02 10.57 21.27
CA GLU A 221 5.37 11.14 21.32
C GLU A 221 6.13 10.99 20.00
N TYR A 222 5.70 10.10 19.12
CA TYR A 222 6.34 9.92 17.82
C TYR A 222 5.82 10.94 16.80
N GLN A 223 6.74 11.56 16.10
CA GLN A 223 6.48 12.52 15.02
C GLN A 223 6.38 11.83 13.66
N PRO A 224 5.26 11.99 12.96
CA PRO A 224 5.07 11.39 11.64
C PRO A 224 5.75 12.19 10.55
N ALA A 225 6.27 11.50 9.52
CA ALA A 225 6.71 12.12 8.29
C ALA A 225 6.41 11.23 7.07
N ILE A 226 5.88 11.80 6.00
CA ILE A 226 5.68 11.12 4.72
C ILE A 226 6.62 11.71 3.69
N LEU A 227 7.39 10.84 3.04
CA LEU A 227 8.39 11.20 2.05
C LEU A 227 7.93 10.74 0.66
N TYR A 228 7.56 11.68 -0.20
CA TYR A 228 7.28 11.40 -1.61
C TYR A 228 8.52 11.70 -2.44
N CYS A 229 9.18 10.65 -2.90
CA CYS A 229 10.42 10.74 -3.66
C CYS A 229 10.17 10.61 -5.16
N ASP A 230 10.80 11.47 -5.95
CA ASP A 230 10.94 11.36 -7.40
C ASP A 230 12.40 11.70 -7.82
N GLU A 231 12.64 11.85 -9.12
CA GLU A 231 13.97 12.15 -9.64
C GLU A 231 14.51 13.53 -9.22
N ASP A 232 13.63 14.49 -8.90
CA ASP A 232 14.00 15.85 -8.55
C ASP A 232 14.32 16.02 -7.05
N GLY A 233 13.89 15.06 -6.20
CA GLY A 233 14.12 15.10 -4.77
C GLY A 233 13.00 14.45 -3.95
N VAL A 234 12.83 14.93 -2.71
CA VAL A 234 11.79 14.46 -1.79
C VAL A 234 10.87 15.61 -1.40
N LEU A 235 9.58 15.37 -1.53
CA LEU A 235 8.55 16.22 -0.94
C LEU A 235 8.22 15.64 0.44
N LEU A 236 8.60 16.37 1.48
CA LEU A 236 8.37 16.01 2.88
C LEU A 236 7.08 16.64 3.39
N PHE A 237 6.19 15.81 3.93
CA PHE A 237 5.07 16.22 4.77
C PHE A 237 5.29 15.77 6.22
N ASN A 238 5.06 16.67 7.16
CA ASN A 238 5.11 16.40 8.59
C ASN A 238 4.10 17.30 9.34
N GLN A 239 4.03 17.19 10.66
CA GLN A 239 3.08 17.96 11.48
C GLN A 239 3.22 19.48 11.37
N HIS A 240 4.33 20.03 10.86
CA HIS A 240 4.59 21.48 10.76
C HIS A 240 4.10 22.08 9.44
N ASN A 241 3.89 21.25 8.42
CA ASN A 241 3.50 21.72 7.08
C ASN A 241 2.28 20.97 6.49
N CYS A 242 1.64 20.10 7.29
CA CYS A 242 0.54 19.26 6.83
C CYS A 242 -0.45 19.04 7.99
N GLU A 243 -1.67 19.57 7.85
CA GLU A 243 -2.72 19.47 8.86
C GLU A 243 -3.11 18.01 9.14
N GLU A 244 -3.12 17.17 8.11
CA GLU A 244 -3.47 15.75 8.22
C GLU A 244 -2.51 14.95 9.12
N LEU A 245 -1.30 15.47 9.35
CA LEU A 245 -0.27 14.84 10.19
C LEU A 245 -0.16 15.47 11.59
N THR A 246 -0.99 16.46 11.92
CA THR A 246 -1.14 16.94 13.30
C THR A 246 -1.84 15.88 14.16
N GLN A 247 -1.82 16.04 15.49
CA GLN A 247 -2.50 15.11 16.39
C GLN A 247 -4.01 15.02 16.11
N GLU A 248 -4.65 16.13 15.77
CA GLU A 248 -6.06 16.20 15.38
C GLU A 248 -6.29 15.50 14.05
N GLY A 249 -5.45 15.76 13.06
CA GLY A 249 -5.52 15.09 11.76
C GLY A 249 -5.35 13.59 11.86
N LEU A 250 -4.32 13.12 12.58
CA LEU A 250 -4.08 11.69 12.83
C LEU A 250 -5.27 11.04 13.56
N LYS A 251 -5.83 11.71 14.57
CA LYS A 251 -7.03 11.22 15.27
C LYS A 251 -8.24 11.12 14.32
N TYR A 252 -8.44 12.10 13.45
CA TYR A 252 -9.51 12.06 12.44
C TYR A 252 -9.36 10.83 11.51
N TYR A 253 -8.16 10.62 10.95
CA TYR A 253 -7.92 9.49 10.04
C TYR A 253 -7.96 8.14 10.76
N PHE A 254 -7.52 8.06 12.01
CA PHE A 254 -7.68 6.85 12.81
C PHE A 254 -9.15 6.52 13.07
N ASN A 255 -9.98 7.51 13.41
CA ASN A 255 -11.42 7.32 13.54
C ASN A 255 -12.05 6.84 12.21
N LYS A 256 -11.60 7.38 11.07
CA LYS A 256 -12.03 6.87 9.74
C LYS A 256 -11.61 5.43 9.50
N PHE A 257 -10.39 5.07 9.89
CA PHE A 257 -9.92 3.69 9.84
C PHE A 257 -10.83 2.75 10.64
N ILE A 258 -11.11 3.08 11.89
CA ILE A 258 -11.99 2.30 12.78
C ILE A 258 -13.40 2.20 12.19
N GLN A 259 -13.99 3.32 11.76
CA GLN A 259 -15.33 3.37 11.16
C GLN A 259 -15.46 2.41 9.97
N ILE A 260 -14.55 2.49 8.99
CA ILE A 260 -14.60 1.69 7.77
C ILE A 260 -14.46 0.20 8.11
N ASN A 261 -13.56 -0.14 9.02
CA ASN A 261 -13.30 -1.54 9.35
C ASN A 261 -14.39 -2.16 10.23
N ILE A 262 -15.03 -1.41 11.12
CA ILE A 262 -16.23 -1.87 11.83
C ILE A 262 -17.39 -2.11 10.86
N GLN A 263 -17.61 -1.25 9.88
CA GLN A 263 -18.62 -1.48 8.86
C GLN A 263 -18.35 -2.76 8.06
N ARG A 264 -17.09 -3.03 7.69
CA ARG A 264 -16.70 -4.28 7.03
C ARG A 264 -16.85 -5.50 7.93
N GLN A 265 -16.48 -5.37 9.18
CA GLN A 265 -16.69 -6.41 10.20
C GLN A 265 -18.17 -6.78 10.31
N GLU A 266 -19.07 -5.80 10.32
CA GLU A 266 -20.51 -6.07 10.31
C GLU A 266 -20.98 -6.78 9.05
N MET A 267 -20.46 -6.39 7.88
CA MET A 267 -20.76 -7.12 6.64
C MET A 267 -20.30 -8.57 6.70
N LEU A 268 -19.09 -8.83 7.22
CA LEU A 268 -18.58 -10.19 7.44
C LEU A 268 -19.48 -10.97 8.41
N ARG A 269 -19.89 -10.35 9.52
CA ARG A 269 -20.77 -10.96 10.52
C ARG A 269 -22.13 -11.32 9.94
N MET A 270 -22.76 -10.41 9.20
CA MET A 270 -24.06 -10.65 8.53
C MET A 270 -23.97 -11.71 7.42
N ALA A 271 -22.80 -11.82 6.77
CA ALA A 271 -22.56 -12.85 5.76
C ALA A 271 -22.39 -14.26 6.36
N ASP A 272 -22.15 -14.37 7.68
CA ASP A 272 -22.12 -15.62 8.43
C ASP A 272 -21.23 -16.70 7.80
N GLY A 273 -19.98 -16.34 7.52
CA GLY A 273 -18.99 -17.23 6.91
C GLY A 273 -19.20 -17.52 5.42
N SER A 274 -20.21 -16.93 4.77
CA SER A 274 -20.53 -17.18 3.35
C SER A 274 -20.02 -16.07 2.44
N ILE A 275 -19.04 -16.39 1.59
CA ILE A 275 -18.51 -15.47 0.58
C ILE A 275 -19.59 -15.01 -0.41
N LYS A 276 -20.55 -15.87 -0.76
CA LYS A 276 -21.67 -15.53 -1.65
C LYS A 276 -22.58 -14.48 -1.04
N LYS A 277 -22.97 -14.63 0.24
CA LYS A 277 -23.75 -13.61 0.96
C LYS A 277 -22.98 -12.28 1.01
N LEU A 278 -21.66 -12.32 1.28
CA LEU A 278 -20.83 -11.13 1.30
C LEU A 278 -20.78 -10.44 -0.07
N ALA A 279 -20.65 -11.19 -1.16
CA ALA A 279 -20.69 -10.66 -2.53
C ALA A 279 -21.99 -9.90 -2.82
N CYS A 280 -23.15 -10.48 -2.45
CA CYS A 280 -24.44 -9.82 -2.60
C CYS A 280 -24.55 -8.52 -1.79
N MET A 281 -23.98 -8.48 -0.57
CA MET A 281 -24.01 -7.30 0.30
C MET A 281 -23.11 -6.18 -0.21
N VAL A 282 -21.95 -6.53 -0.77
CA VAL A 282 -21.01 -5.56 -1.35
C VAL A 282 -21.54 -4.97 -2.66
N GLY A 283 -22.48 -5.65 -3.33
CA GLY A 283 -23.13 -5.15 -4.54
C GLY A 283 -22.17 -5.02 -5.72
N VAL A 284 -21.28 -5.98 -5.91
CA VAL A 284 -20.30 -5.95 -7.01
C VAL A 284 -20.98 -6.22 -8.33
N ASP A 285 -20.95 -5.27 -9.24
CA ASP A 285 -21.36 -5.47 -10.63
C ASP A 285 -20.20 -6.04 -11.45
N TRP A 286 -20.34 -7.30 -11.86
CA TRP A 286 -19.35 -7.98 -12.70
C TRP A 286 -19.08 -7.24 -14.02
N SER A 287 -20.10 -6.59 -14.57
CA SER A 287 -19.97 -5.80 -15.79
C SER A 287 -19.12 -4.55 -15.60
N GLU A 288 -19.14 -3.95 -14.41
CA GLU A 288 -18.25 -2.85 -14.03
C GLU A 288 -16.81 -3.33 -13.85
N ILE A 289 -16.62 -4.51 -13.27
CA ILE A 289 -15.30 -5.13 -13.13
C ILE A 289 -14.68 -5.36 -14.51
N LYS A 290 -15.45 -5.93 -15.45
CA LYS A 290 -14.99 -6.14 -16.83
C LYS A 290 -14.69 -4.82 -17.57
N ARG A 291 -15.45 -3.76 -17.33
CA ARG A 291 -15.24 -2.44 -17.94
C ARG A 291 -14.04 -1.70 -17.35
N SER A 292 -13.69 -1.97 -16.11
CA SER A 292 -12.54 -1.34 -15.45
C SER A 292 -11.19 -1.97 -15.79
N LYS A 293 -11.04 -2.52 -17.01
CA LYS A 293 -9.74 -3.01 -17.54
C LYS A 293 -8.60 -2.01 -17.42
N ASP A 294 -8.91 -0.73 -17.29
CA ASP A 294 -7.94 0.33 -16.98
C ASP A 294 -7.61 0.45 -15.48
N ASN A 295 -8.33 -0.28 -14.61
CA ASN A 295 -7.97 -0.36 -13.21
C ASN A 295 -6.70 -1.22 -13.09
N ILE A 296 -5.60 -0.59 -12.65
CA ILE A 296 -4.27 -1.21 -12.49
C ILE A 296 -4.34 -2.56 -11.76
N PHE A 297 -5.28 -2.70 -10.83
CA PHE A 297 -5.46 -3.91 -10.04
C PHE A 297 -6.06 -5.07 -10.84
N LEU A 298 -7.07 -4.80 -11.68
CA LEU A 298 -7.77 -5.82 -12.48
C LEU A 298 -7.06 -6.09 -13.81
N ALA A 299 -6.33 -5.10 -14.33
CA ALA A 299 -5.58 -5.23 -15.58
C ALA A 299 -4.50 -6.32 -15.56
N HIS A 300 -4.17 -6.84 -14.38
CA HIS A 300 -3.07 -7.78 -14.18
C HIS A 300 -3.52 -9.12 -13.59
N ILE A 301 -4.82 -9.35 -13.44
CA ILE A 301 -5.34 -10.67 -13.06
C ILE A 301 -5.16 -11.60 -14.27
N GLN A 302 -4.63 -12.78 -14.03
CA GLN A 302 -4.46 -13.81 -15.06
C GLN A 302 -5.83 -14.23 -15.60
N GLU A 303 -5.89 -14.58 -16.89
CA GLU A 303 -7.14 -14.97 -17.55
C GLU A 303 -7.85 -16.12 -16.83
N GLU A 304 -7.08 -17.10 -16.35
CA GLU A 304 -7.63 -18.23 -15.57
C GLU A 304 -8.32 -17.78 -14.28
N ASP A 305 -7.73 -16.81 -13.56
CA ASP A 305 -8.29 -16.27 -12.32
C ASP A 305 -9.49 -15.36 -12.60
N MET A 306 -9.48 -14.63 -13.72
CA MET A 306 -10.66 -13.90 -14.19
C MET A 306 -11.83 -14.85 -14.48
N GLN A 307 -11.57 -15.99 -15.11
CA GLN A 307 -12.60 -17.02 -15.36
C GLN A 307 -13.10 -17.68 -14.08
N LYS A 308 -12.26 -17.83 -13.04
CA LYS A 308 -12.70 -18.30 -11.71
C LYS A 308 -13.66 -17.30 -11.09
N MET A 309 -13.35 -16.01 -11.14
CA MET A 309 -14.24 -14.96 -10.63
C MET A 309 -15.54 -14.88 -11.40
N GLU A 310 -15.50 -14.97 -12.74
CA GLU A 310 -16.71 -14.99 -13.58
C GLU A 310 -17.64 -16.14 -13.19
N ARG A 311 -17.11 -17.36 -13.12
CA ARG A 311 -17.88 -18.54 -12.68
C ARG A 311 -18.43 -18.39 -11.26
N PHE A 312 -17.70 -17.73 -10.37
CA PHE A 312 -18.21 -17.42 -9.03
C PHE A 312 -19.45 -16.51 -9.10
N TYR A 313 -19.40 -15.44 -9.90
CA TYR A 313 -20.51 -14.50 -10.06
C TYR A 313 -21.71 -15.11 -10.81
N ASP A 314 -21.46 -15.97 -11.81
CA ASP A 314 -22.52 -16.71 -12.52
C ASP A 314 -23.25 -17.70 -11.60
N GLY A 315 -22.62 -18.09 -10.49
CA GLY A 315 -23.20 -19.00 -9.50
C GLY A 315 -23.85 -18.32 -8.28
N LEU A 316 -23.93 -16.97 -8.25
CA LEU A 316 -24.62 -16.21 -7.19
C LEU A 316 -26.13 -16.22 -7.40
#